data_fad8f01cca92b7addac913ac698d0460
#
_entry.id   fad8f01cca92b7addac913ac698d0460
#
_cell.length_a   1.000
_cell.length_b   1.000
_cell.length_c   1.000
_cell.angle_alpha   90.00
_cell.angle_beta   90.00
_cell.angle_gamma   90.00
#
_symmetry.space_group_name_H-M   'P 1'
#
loop_
_entity.id
_entity.type
_entity.pdbx_description
1 polymer ?
#
loop_
_entity_poly.entity_id
_entity_poly.type
_entity_poly.pdbx_seq_one_letter_code
_entity_poly.pdbx_strand_id
1 'polypeptide(L)'
;MPKNPIKRLEPSLLQSDRDCFAAIVSLPGYAPVNLCYDLNVLKTTCDDLDEAQRTEAEALLMAAAARLKAVSQEWEFHNLMHGAKDQVVAQFGRDSDEAEAVGLKKRAS
;
A
#
# COMPACT_ATOMS: atom_id res chain seq x y z
N MET A 1 22.69 -15.27 -14.21
CA MET A 1 22.40 -14.77 -12.86
C MET A 1 21.04 -15.27 -12.41
N PRO A 2 20.95 -15.86 -11.24
CA PRO A 2 19.63 -16.28 -10.75
C PRO A 2 18.74 -15.06 -10.51
N LYS A 3 17.50 -15.16 -10.96
CA LYS A 3 16.46 -14.16 -10.70
C LYS A 3 15.59 -14.63 -9.57
N ASN A 4 15.32 -13.74 -8.62
CA ASN A 4 14.29 -13.96 -7.64
C ASN A 4 13.22 -12.86 -7.82
N PRO A 5 12.16 -13.14 -8.60
CA PRO A 5 11.18 -12.10 -8.99
C PRO A 5 10.34 -11.58 -7.83
N ILE A 6 10.31 -12.26 -6.69
CA ILE A 6 9.55 -11.85 -5.51
C ILE A 6 10.42 -11.19 -4.44
N LYS A 7 11.73 -11.24 -4.58
CA LYS A 7 12.66 -10.60 -3.65
C LYS A 7 13.21 -9.32 -4.27
N ARG A 8 13.12 -8.22 -3.54
CA ARG A 8 13.69 -6.95 -4.01
C ARG A 8 15.22 -7.02 -4.06
N LEU A 9 15.78 -6.30 -5.03
CA LEU A 9 17.20 -6.06 -5.04
C LEU A 9 17.54 -5.15 -3.85
N GLU A 10 18.67 -5.40 -3.20
CA GLU A 10 19.08 -4.55 -2.09
C GLU A 10 19.30 -3.10 -2.57
N PRO A 11 18.87 -2.09 -1.78
CA PRO A 11 19.02 -0.70 -2.19
C PRO A 11 20.45 -0.28 -2.53
N SER A 12 21.44 -0.84 -1.83
CA SER A 12 22.85 -0.54 -2.10
C SER A 12 23.29 -1.05 -3.47
N LEU A 13 22.81 -2.23 -3.87
CA LEU A 13 23.10 -2.78 -5.21
C LEU A 13 22.44 -1.95 -6.30
N LEU A 14 21.19 -1.56 -6.07
CA LEU A 14 20.47 -0.72 -7.04
C LEU A 14 21.17 0.64 -7.19
N GLN A 15 21.64 1.23 -6.09
CA GLN A 15 22.36 2.49 -6.16
C GLN A 15 23.68 2.34 -6.92
N SER A 16 24.42 1.23 -6.69
CA SER A 16 25.63 0.92 -7.46
C SER A 16 25.34 0.80 -8.95
N ASP A 17 24.20 0.19 -9.30
CA ASP A 17 23.79 0.05 -10.70
C ASP A 17 23.46 1.43 -11.30
N ARG A 18 22.81 2.31 -10.56
CA ARG A 18 22.51 3.67 -11.01
C ARG A 18 23.81 4.47 -11.21
N ASP A 19 24.78 4.33 -10.32
CA ASP A 19 26.07 4.98 -10.44
C ASP A 19 26.83 4.46 -11.66
N CYS A 20 26.76 3.16 -11.89
CA CYS A 20 27.35 2.52 -13.08
C CYS A 20 26.72 3.06 -14.36
N PHE A 21 25.39 3.16 -14.39
CA PHE A 21 24.68 3.71 -15.55
C PHE A 21 25.10 5.15 -15.83
N ALA A 22 25.18 5.99 -14.80
CA ALA A 22 25.62 7.39 -14.93
C ALA A 22 27.03 7.48 -15.50
N ALA A 23 27.91 6.58 -15.05
CA ALA A 23 29.29 6.51 -15.56
C ALA A 23 29.31 6.11 -17.06
N ILE A 24 28.51 5.12 -17.43
CA ILE A 24 28.41 4.67 -18.84
C ILE A 24 27.91 5.79 -19.74
N VAL A 25 26.89 6.52 -19.31
CA VAL A 25 26.33 7.65 -20.05
C VAL A 25 27.41 8.72 -20.31
N SER A 26 28.35 8.87 -19.38
CA SER A 26 29.43 9.86 -19.46
C SER A 26 30.66 9.35 -20.21
N LEU A 27 30.68 8.07 -20.62
CA LEU A 27 31.82 7.52 -21.32
C LEU A 27 31.83 8.00 -22.79
N PRO A 28 32.91 8.65 -23.25
CA PRO A 28 33.02 9.02 -24.65
C PRO A 28 33.11 7.76 -25.52
N GLY A 29 32.28 7.69 -26.57
CA GLY A 29 32.38 6.61 -27.54
C GLY A 29 31.91 5.24 -27.07
N TYR A 30 31.05 5.19 -26.06
CA TYR A 30 30.46 3.92 -25.65
C TYR A 30 29.72 3.29 -26.85
N ALA A 31 30.19 2.16 -27.32
CA ALA A 31 29.64 1.46 -28.46
C ALA A 31 29.80 -0.06 -28.26
N PRO A 32 28.88 -0.71 -27.57
CA PRO A 32 29.00 -2.13 -27.25
C PRO A 32 28.86 -2.98 -28.50
N VAL A 33 29.64 -4.05 -28.57
CA VAL A 33 29.54 -5.05 -29.65
C VAL A 33 28.19 -5.76 -29.59
N ASN A 34 27.73 -6.07 -28.37
CA ASN A 34 26.40 -6.66 -28.18
C ASN A 34 25.37 -5.53 -28.03
N LEU A 35 24.50 -5.42 -29.04
CA LEU A 35 23.51 -4.35 -29.08
C LEU A 35 22.43 -4.46 -28.00
N CYS A 36 22.35 -5.59 -27.31
CA CYS A 36 21.47 -5.71 -26.13
C CYS A 36 21.90 -4.76 -25.00
N TYR A 37 23.10 -4.27 -25.04
CA TYR A 37 23.67 -3.33 -24.07
C TYR A 37 23.87 -1.94 -24.66
N ASP A 38 23.21 -1.65 -25.78
CA ASP A 38 23.19 -0.34 -26.38
C ASP A 38 22.68 0.70 -25.40
N LEU A 39 23.18 1.92 -25.51
CA LEU A 39 22.83 3.04 -24.63
C LEU A 39 21.30 3.29 -24.62
N ASN A 40 20.63 3.15 -25.76
CA ASN A 40 19.18 3.31 -25.81
C ASN A 40 18.45 2.26 -24.97
N VAL A 41 18.93 1.01 -25.00
CA VAL A 41 18.35 -0.06 -24.17
C VAL A 41 18.57 0.25 -22.70
N LEU A 42 19.75 0.69 -22.33
CA LEU A 42 20.07 1.06 -20.94
C LEU A 42 19.19 2.22 -20.45
N LYS A 43 19.03 3.25 -21.27
CA LYS A 43 18.20 4.42 -20.93
C LYS A 43 16.74 4.03 -20.78
N THR A 44 16.21 3.28 -21.74
CA THR A 44 14.80 2.83 -21.70
C THR A 44 14.54 2.01 -20.46
N THR A 45 15.43 1.07 -20.13
CA THR A 45 15.27 0.23 -18.95
C THR A 45 15.35 1.04 -17.66
N CYS A 46 16.24 2.03 -17.61
CA CYS A 46 16.34 2.94 -16.46
C CYS A 46 15.06 3.77 -16.30
N ASP A 47 14.53 4.28 -17.40
CA ASP A 47 13.28 5.06 -17.40
C ASP A 47 12.10 4.20 -16.94
N ASP A 48 12.04 2.95 -17.41
CA ASP A 48 10.99 2.00 -16.99
C ASP A 48 11.09 1.71 -15.49
N LEU A 49 12.30 1.59 -14.96
CA LEU A 49 12.50 1.42 -13.52
C LEU A 49 12.00 2.64 -12.75
N ASP A 50 12.34 3.83 -13.18
CA ASP A 50 11.92 5.07 -12.53
C ASP A 50 10.41 5.21 -12.52
N GLU A 51 9.76 4.87 -13.64
CA GLU A 51 8.30 4.90 -13.73
C GLU A 51 7.65 3.86 -12.83
N ALA A 52 8.20 2.65 -12.80
CA ALA A 52 7.69 1.59 -11.93
C ALA A 52 7.81 1.97 -10.45
N GLN A 53 8.93 2.57 -10.06
CA GLN A 53 9.13 3.02 -8.69
C GLN A 53 8.17 4.15 -8.31
N ARG A 54 7.93 5.07 -9.23
CA ARG A 54 6.96 6.16 -9.01
C ARG A 54 5.55 5.60 -8.85
N THR A 55 5.16 4.67 -9.71
CA THR A 55 3.85 4.03 -9.64
C THR A 55 3.66 3.29 -8.31
N GLU A 56 4.70 2.59 -7.85
CA GLU A 56 4.66 1.91 -6.55
C GLU A 56 4.49 2.91 -5.41
N ALA A 57 5.24 4.02 -5.43
CA ALA A 57 5.13 5.04 -4.40
C ALA A 57 3.72 5.66 -4.36
N GLU A 58 3.14 5.94 -5.53
CA GLU A 58 1.77 6.45 -5.63
C GLU A 58 0.76 5.44 -5.09
N ALA A 59 0.93 4.16 -5.41
CA ALA A 59 0.04 3.10 -4.92
C ALA A 59 0.10 2.96 -3.39
N LEU A 60 1.29 3.10 -2.81
CA LEU A 60 1.47 3.08 -1.36
C LEU A 60 0.77 4.27 -0.69
N LEU A 61 0.87 5.46 -1.29
CA LEU A 61 0.17 6.65 -0.78
C LEU A 61 -1.34 6.47 -0.87
N MET A 62 -1.85 5.92 -1.97
CA MET A 62 -3.28 5.65 -2.13
C MET A 62 -3.77 4.61 -1.13
N ALA A 63 -2.98 3.56 -0.89
CA ALA A 63 -3.32 2.54 0.10
C ALA A 63 -3.35 3.12 1.51
N ALA A 64 -2.39 3.99 1.86
CA ALA A 64 -2.36 4.65 3.15
C ALA A 64 -3.59 5.56 3.34
N ALA A 65 -3.97 6.32 2.32
CA ALA A 65 -5.17 7.18 2.37
C ALA A 65 -6.44 6.34 2.50
N ALA A 66 -6.53 5.24 1.75
CA ALA A 66 -7.66 4.32 1.83
C ALA A 66 -7.79 3.69 3.21
N ARG A 67 -6.65 3.33 3.81
CA ARG A 67 -6.62 2.78 5.17
C ARG A 67 -7.15 3.78 6.19
N LEU A 68 -6.70 5.04 6.10
CA LEU A 68 -7.17 6.10 7.02
C LEU A 68 -8.68 6.29 6.91
N LYS A 69 -9.20 6.27 5.68
CA LYS A 69 -10.63 6.39 5.45
C LYS A 69 -11.40 5.20 6.04
N ALA A 70 -10.89 3.98 5.84
CA ALA A 70 -11.51 2.78 6.39
C ALA A 70 -11.53 2.81 7.91
N VAL A 71 -10.42 3.22 8.54
CA VAL A 71 -10.34 3.35 10.01
C VAL A 71 -11.37 4.37 10.51
N SER A 72 -11.47 5.52 9.84
CA SER A 72 -12.44 6.55 10.19
C SER A 72 -13.89 6.02 10.09
N GLN A 73 -14.18 5.26 9.03
CA GLN A 73 -15.50 4.66 8.84
C GLN A 73 -15.82 3.58 9.87
N GLU A 74 -14.81 2.81 10.29
CA GLU A 74 -14.98 1.83 11.36
C GLU A 74 -15.44 2.49 12.65
N TRP A 75 -14.80 3.59 13.04
CA TRP A 75 -15.15 4.33 14.24
C TRP A 75 -16.51 4.99 14.12
N GLU A 76 -16.82 5.56 12.96
CA GLU A 76 -18.13 6.15 12.72
C GLU A 76 -19.25 5.12 12.87
N PHE A 77 -19.06 3.96 12.24
CA PHE A 77 -20.03 2.85 12.35
C PHE A 77 -20.16 2.35 13.78
N HIS A 78 -19.03 2.17 14.47
CA HIS A 78 -19.02 1.73 15.86
C HIS A 78 -19.79 2.70 16.76
N ASN A 79 -19.52 3.98 16.62
CA ASN A 79 -20.20 5.01 17.44
C ASN A 79 -21.69 5.06 17.12
N LEU A 80 -22.05 4.89 15.85
CA LEU A 80 -23.45 4.87 15.44
C LEU A 80 -24.17 3.65 16.03
N MET A 81 -23.53 2.51 16.05
CA MET A 81 -24.11 1.29 16.65
C MET A 81 -24.29 1.44 18.16
N HIS A 82 -23.37 2.14 18.84
CA HIS A 82 -23.51 2.47 20.25
C HIS A 82 -24.78 3.29 20.49
N GLY A 83 -24.98 4.33 19.70
CA GLY A 83 -26.20 5.16 19.79
C GLY A 83 -27.46 4.36 19.44
N ALA A 84 -27.39 3.49 18.45
CA ALA A 84 -28.51 2.64 18.06
C ALA A 84 -28.93 1.69 19.18
N LYS A 85 -27.96 1.12 19.90
CA LYS A 85 -28.26 0.29 21.07
C LYS A 85 -29.01 1.06 22.13
N ASP A 86 -28.61 2.32 22.38
CA ASP A 86 -29.29 3.18 23.32
C ASP A 86 -30.74 3.44 22.88
N GLN A 87 -30.96 3.59 21.59
CA GLN A 87 -32.32 3.75 21.04
C GLN A 87 -33.18 2.48 21.23
N VAL A 88 -32.55 1.32 21.11
CA VAL A 88 -33.26 0.03 21.37
C VAL A 88 -33.68 -0.02 22.83
N VAL A 89 -32.78 0.36 23.75
CA VAL A 89 -33.11 0.39 25.18
C VAL A 89 -34.24 1.40 25.46
N ALA A 90 -34.20 2.56 24.82
CA ALA A 90 -35.23 3.59 25.00
C ALA A 90 -36.59 3.12 24.50
N GLN A 91 -36.61 2.37 23.41
CA GLN A 91 -37.87 1.92 22.81
C GLN A 91 -38.43 0.65 23.46
N PHE A 92 -37.59 -0.32 23.73
CA PHE A 92 -38.02 -1.67 24.15
C PHE A 92 -37.71 -2.00 25.61
N GLY A 93 -36.85 -1.24 26.24
CA GLY A 93 -36.44 -1.48 27.63
C GLY A 93 -35.10 -2.20 27.73
N ARG A 94 -34.41 -1.97 28.84
CA ARG A 94 -33.05 -2.51 29.05
C ARG A 94 -33.00 -4.04 29.14
N ASP A 95 -34.05 -4.65 29.70
CA ASP A 95 -34.09 -6.09 29.92
C ASP A 95 -34.99 -6.79 28.92
N SER A 96 -35.26 -6.18 27.80
CA SER A 96 -36.08 -6.73 26.71
C SER A 96 -35.31 -7.77 25.88
N ASP A 97 -36.03 -8.60 25.15
CA ASP A 97 -35.45 -9.52 24.17
C ASP A 97 -34.74 -8.76 23.05
N GLU A 98 -35.30 -7.61 22.67
CA GLU A 98 -34.71 -6.74 21.65
C GLU A 98 -33.33 -6.20 22.08
N ALA A 99 -33.20 -5.82 23.34
CA ALA A 99 -31.92 -5.36 23.88
C ALA A 99 -30.88 -6.50 23.86
N GLU A 100 -31.32 -7.72 24.25
CA GLU A 100 -30.45 -8.88 24.18
C GLU A 100 -30.03 -9.20 22.74
N ALA A 101 -30.95 -9.05 21.78
CA ALA A 101 -30.68 -9.32 20.35
C ALA A 101 -29.59 -8.41 19.78
N VAL A 102 -29.46 -7.16 20.29
CA VAL A 102 -28.41 -6.25 19.84
C VAL A 102 -27.12 -6.35 20.69
N GLY A 103 -27.01 -7.40 21.51
CA GLY A 103 -25.80 -7.73 22.22
C GLY A 103 -25.70 -7.23 23.65
N LEU A 104 -26.78 -6.66 24.19
CA LEU A 104 -26.82 -6.26 25.60
C LEU A 104 -27.23 -7.43 26.46
N LYS A 105 -26.49 -7.64 27.54
CA LYS A 105 -26.83 -8.73 28.46
C LYS A 105 -28.05 -8.32 29.31
N LYS A 106 -28.98 -9.27 29.51
CA LYS A 106 -30.05 -9.06 30.45
C LYS A 106 -29.48 -8.96 31.87
N ARG A 107 -30.02 -8.04 32.65
CA ARG A 107 -29.63 -7.91 34.05
C ARG A 107 -30.16 -9.09 34.84
N ALA A 108 -29.34 -9.53 35.81
CA ALA A 108 -29.81 -10.53 36.75
C ALA A 108 -30.96 -9.92 37.60
N SER A 109 -32.03 -10.66 37.75
CA SER A 109 -33.15 -10.27 38.59
C SER A 109 -32.87 -10.54 40.06
#